data_a5646779b190e4bdb0cb8046acc54d25
#
_entry.id   a5646779b190e4bdb0cb8046acc54d25
#
_cell.length_a   1.000
_cell.length_b   1.000
_cell.length_c   1.000
_cell.angle_alpha   90.00
_cell.angle_beta   90.00
_cell.angle_gamma   90.00
#
_symmetry.space_group_name_H-M   'P 1'
#
loop_
_entity.id
_entity.type
_entity.pdbx_description
1 polymer ?
#
loop_
_entity_poly.entity_id
_entity_poly.type
_entity_poly.pdbx_seq_one_letter_code
_entity_poly.pdbx_strand_id
1 'polypeptide(L)'
;LVLLDTSVAIPLRDGDERTIERLASLDAVRLISVLTRVELEGGIHRDKEEAPELRLRVNLLLQEVEELPFTSAEAVAYGRIVEALGFSRPRVIDRMIAATALCAQVPLITSNPRDFRDIPNLRIEDWS
;
A
#
# COMPACT_ATOMS: atom_id res chain seq x y z
N LEU A 1 -7.24 -6.90 10.49
CA LEU A 1 -6.14 -6.11 9.92
C LEU A 1 -6.05 -6.32 8.41
N VAL A 2 -5.94 -5.24 7.67
CA VAL A 2 -5.74 -5.26 6.20
C VAL A 2 -4.67 -4.25 5.83
N LEU A 3 -3.85 -4.58 4.85
CA LEU A 3 -2.86 -3.65 4.31
C LEU A 3 -3.39 -3.06 3.01
N LEU A 4 -3.42 -1.73 2.93
CA LEU A 4 -3.87 -1.03 1.74
C LEU A 4 -2.66 -0.78 0.82
N ASP A 5 -2.76 -1.26 -0.42
CA ASP A 5 -1.82 -0.88 -1.47
C ASP A 5 -2.00 0.59 -1.82
N THR A 6 -0.99 1.20 -2.40
CA THR A 6 -1.02 2.60 -2.82
C THR A 6 -2.18 2.89 -3.78
N SER A 7 -2.55 1.92 -4.63
CA SER A 7 -3.69 2.05 -5.54
C SER A 7 -5.03 2.21 -4.84
N VAL A 8 -5.12 1.85 -3.55
CA VAL A 8 -6.31 2.05 -2.71
C VAL A 8 -6.13 3.27 -1.80
N ALA A 9 -4.92 3.50 -1.32
CA ALA A 9 -4.61 4.64 -0.45
C ALA A 9 -4.82 5.99 -1.16
N ILE A 10 -4.47 6.09 -2.45
CA ILE A 10 -4.63 7.32 -3.22
C ILE A 10 -6.11 7.71 -3.38
N PRO A 11 -7.02 6.85 -3.85
CA PRO A 11 -8.43 7.19 -3.87
C PRO A 11 -9.00 7.54 -2.49
N LEU A 12 -8.56 6.84 -1.45
CA LEU A 12 -8.98 7.14 -0.09
C LEU A 12 -8.53 8.55 0.33
N ARG A 13 -7.28 8.91 0.04
CA ARG A 13 -6.74 10.26 0.26
C ARG A 13 -7.61 11.31 -0.45
N ASP A 14 -8.04 11.01 -1.66
CA ASP A 14 -8.78 11.94 -2.51
C ASP A 14 -10.28 11.99 -2.20
N GLY A 15 -10.73 11.24 -1.21
CA GLY A 15 -12.13 11.27 -0.78
C GLY A 15 -13.07 10.51 -1.69
N ASP A 16 -12.57 9.50 -2.41
CA ASP A 16 -13.41 8.67 -3.26
C ASP A 16 -14.47 7.95 -2.43
N GLU A 17 -15.74 8.27 -2.67
CA GLU A 17 -16.85 7.76 -1.87
C GLU A 17 -16.95 6.24 -1.91
N ARG A 18 -16.73 5.64 -3.06
CA ARG A 18 -16.81 4.19 -3.21
C ARG A 18 -15.75 3.48 -2.36
N THR A 19 -14.53 3.99 -2.37
CA THR A 19 -13.43 3.47 -1.55
C THR A 19 -13.75 3.63 -0.06
N ILE A 20 -14.22 4.80 0.33
CA ILE A 20 -14.58 5.10 1.73
C ILE A 20 -15.67 4.14 2.21
N GLU A 21 -16.75 3.98 1.45
CA GLU A 21 -17.86 3.09 1.80
C GLU A 21 -17.42 1.64 1.91
N ARG A 22 -16.58 1.21 0.98
CA ARG A 22 -16.08 -0.16 0.95
C ARG A 22 -15.20 -0.46 2.15
N LEU A 23 -14.31 0.46 2.52
CA LEU A 23 -13.48 0.33 3.72
C LEU A 23 -14.32 0.37 4.99
N ALA A 24 -15.33 1.23 5.05
CA ALA A 24 -16.21 1.32 6.22
C ALA A 24 -16.97 0.01 6.46
N SER A 25 -17.26 -0.76 5.41
CA SER A 25 -17.95 -2.05 5.54
C SER A 25 -17.07 -3.19 6.05
N LEU A 26 -15.75 -3.03 6.07
CA LEU A 26 -14.80 -4.08 6.48
C LEU A 26 -14.57 -3.95 7.95
N ASP A 27 -14.99 -3.52 8.85
CA ASP A 27 -14.71 -3.53 10.29
C ASP A 27 -13.30 -4.08 10.60
N ALA A 28 -12.28 -3.47 10.01
CA ALA A 28 -10.89 -3.89 10.13
C ALA A 28 -9.96 -2.71 10.35
N VAL A 29 -8.87 -2.93 11.10
CA VAL A 29 -7.81 -1.95 11.24
C VAL A 29 -7.08 -1.83 9.91
N ARG A 30 -6.89 -0.61 9.45
CA ARG A 30 -6.28 -0.28 8.17
C ARG A 30 -4.81 0.03 8.35
N LEU A 31 -3.97 -0.69 7.62
CA LEU A 31 -2.53 -0.52 7.65
C LEU A 31 -2.05 -0.01 6.30
N ILE A 32 -0.96 0.75 6.30
CA ILE A 32 -0.20 1.05 5.08
C ILE A 32 1.28 0.74 5.34
N SER A 33 1.99 0.40 4.28
CA SER A 33 3.44 0.30 4.34
C SER A 33 4.07 1.69 4.35
N VAL A 34 5.23 1.83 5.00
CA VAL A 34 6.03 3.06 4.88
C VAL A 34 6.36 3.38 3.41
N LEU A 35 6.42 2.37 2.53
CA LEU A 35 6.62 2.59 1.09
C LEU A 35 5.44 3.32 0.46
N THR A 36 4.22 2.98 0.85
CA THR A 36 3.03 3.73 0.43
C THR A 36 3.12 5.18 0.92
N ARG A 37 3.58 5.39 2.15
CA ARG A 37 3.82 6.74 2.65
C ARG A 37 4.82 7.50 1.78
N VAL A 38 5.93 6.86 1.39
CA VAL A 38 6.92 7.47 0.51
C VAL A 38 6.29 7.91 -0.81
N GLU A 39 5.45 7.07 -1.40
CA GLU A 39 4.76 7.41 -2.65
C GLU A 39 3.78 8.58 -2.45
N LEU A 40 3.04 8.60 -1.35
CA LEU A 40 2.14 9.70 -1.02
C LEU A 40 2.91 11.01 -0.81
N GLU A 41 4.03 10.97 -0.08
CA GLU A 41 4.87 12.15 0.13
C GLU A 41 5.43 12.70 -1.19
N GLY A 42 5.91 11.82 -2.07
CA GLY A 42 6.40 12.23 -3.39
C GLY A 42 5.29 12.84 -4.25
N GLY A 43 4.09 12.30 -4.17
CA GLY A 43 2.94 12.79 -4.92
C GLY A 43 2.53 14.22 -4.55
N ILE A 44 2.71 14.62 -3.28
CA ILE A 44 2.39 15.97 -2.82
C ILE A 44 3.13 17.04 -3.62
N HIS A 45 4.38 16.77 -3.98
CA HIS A 45 5.27 17.76 -4.57
C HIS A 45 5.33 17.72 -6.10
N ARG A 46 4.48 16.93 -6.75
CA ARG A 46 4.41 16.89 -8.22
C ARG A 46 3.89 18.18 -8.82
N ASP A 47 2.93 18.82 -8.16
CA ASP A 47 2.34 20.08 -8.57
C ASP A 47 2.38 21.04 -7.38
N LYS A 48 3.15 22.12 -7.51
CA LYS A 48 3.33 23.09 -6.43
C LYS A 48 2.03 23.78 -6.01
N GLU A 49 1.12 23.97 -6.95
CA GLU A 49 -0.17 24.63 -6.67
C GLU A 49 -1.08 23.75 -5.82
N GLU A 50 -1.06 22.44 -6.04
CA GLU A 50 -1.89 21.49 -5.31
C GLU A 50 -1.24 21.01 -4.01
N ALA A 51 0.05 21.25 -3.82
CA ALA A 51 0.79 20.70 -2.69
C ALA A 51 0.18 21.03 -1.32
N PRO A 52 -0.29 22.25 -1.02
CA PRO A 52 -0.88 22.52 0.29
C PRO A 52 -2.13 21.69 0.58
N GLU A 53 -3.00 21.51 -0.41
CA GLU A 53 -4.20 20.71 -0.25
C GLU A 53 -3.88 19.23 -0.12
N LEU A 54 -2.97 18.71 -0.95
CA LEU A 54 -2.53 17.31 -0.87
C LEU A 54 -1.84 17.02 0.46
N ARG A 55 -1.04 17.96 0.98
CA ARG A 55 -0.45 17.80 2.31
C ARG A 55 -1.53 17.62 3.38
N LEU A 56 -2.57 18.42 3.34
CA LEU A 56 -3.68 18.30 4.29
C LEU A 56 -4.37 16.94 4.16
N ARG A 57 -4.66 16.51 2.93
CA ARG A 57 -5.33 15.23 2.68
C ARG A 57 -4.49 14.04 3.13
N VAL A 58 -3.19 14.06 2.87
CA VAL A 58 -2.28 13.00 3.34
C VAL A 58 -2.26 12.98 4.87
N ASN A 59 -2.16 14.13 5.52
CA ASN A 59 -2.14 14.20 6.98
C ASN A 59 -3.43 13.61 7.59
N LEU A 60 -4.58 13.88 6.98
CA LEU A 60 -5.86 13.33 7.42
C LEU A 60 -5.90 11.81 7.24
N LEU A 61 -5.42 11.32 6.10
CA LEU A 61 -5.34 9.87 5.85
C LEU A 61 -4.47 9.18 6.91
N LEU A 62 -3.31 9.77 7.23
CA LEU A 62 -2.38 9.17 8.19
C LEU A 62 -2.96 9.08 9.60
N GLN A 63 -3.99 9.86 9.93
CA GLN A 63 -4.70 9.74 11.20
C GLN A 63 -5.62 8.52 11.24
N GLU A 64 -6.03 8.00 10.09
CA GLU A 64 -6.98 6.89 9.98
C GLU A 64 -6.33 5.53 9.75
N VAL A 65 -5.03 5.49 9.51
CA VAL A 65 -4.31 4.25 9.21
C VAL A 65 -3.11 4.09 10.14
N GLU A 66 -2.67 2.85 10.34
CA GLU A 66 -1.41 2.56 11.02
C GLU A 66 -0.32 2.31 9.97
N GLU A 67 0.83 2.90 10.16
CA GLU A 67 1.96 2.74 9.26
C GLU A 67 2.88 1.64 9.75
N LEU A 68 3.21 0.69 8.88
CA LEU A 68 4.16 -0.38 9.17
C LEU A 68 5.53 -0.04 8.60
N PRO A 69 6.61 -0.20 9.38
CA PRO A 69 7.97 0.06 8.91
C PRO A 69 8.44 -1.04 7.95
N PHE A 70 9.52 -0.75 7.23
CA PHE A 70 10.22 -1.73 6.43
C PHE A 70 11.57 -2.03 7.10
N THR A 71 11.65 -3.17 7.77
CA THR A 71 12.81 -3.57 8.56
C THR A 71 13.57 -4.70 7.88
N SER A 72 14.56 -5.27 8.58
CA SER A 72 15.31 -6.42 8.06
C SER A 72 14.39 -7.62 7.78
N ALA A 73 13.33 -7.81 8.56
CA ALA A 73 12.38 -8.90 8.33
C ALA A 73 11.70 -8.77 6.97
N GLU A 74 11.22 -7.57 6.63
CA GLU A 74 10.61 -7.30 5.33
C GLU A 74 11.64 -7.39 4.20
N ALA A 75 12.88 -6.98 4.45
CA ALA A 75 13.95 -7.11 3.47
C ALA A 75 14.22 -8.58 3.13
N VAL A 76 14.22 -9.46 4.13
CA VAL A 76 14.38 -10.91 3.92
C VAL A 76 13.21 -11.47 3.12
N ALA A 77 11.98 -11.09 3.47
CA ALA A 77 10.79 -11.51 2.74
C ALA A 77 10.83 -11.03 1.28
N TYR A 78 11.25 -9.79 1.04
CA TYR A 78 11.46 -9.26 -0.30
C TYR A 78 12.47 -10.11 -1.08
N GLY A 79 13.60 -10.45 -0.45
CA GLY A 79 14.61 -11.29 -1.06
C GLY A 79 14.08 -12.66 -1.51
N ARG A 80 13.19 -13.25 -0.72
CA ARG A 80 12.52 -14.51 -1.09
C ARG A 80 11.61 -14.37 -2.30
N ILE A 81 10.93 -13.23 -2.41
CA ILE A 81 10.10 -12.94 -3.59
C ILE A 81 10.99 -12.87 -4.84
N VAL A 82 12.11 -12.16 -4.75
CA VAL A 82 13.07 -12.03 -5.85
C VAL A 82 13.68 -13.39 -6.21
N GLU A 83 14.00 -14.22 -5.23
CA GLU A 83 14.49 -15.57 -5.45
C GLU A 83 13.50 -16.40 -6.26
N ALA A 84 12.21 -16.30 -5.93
CA ALA A 84 11.16 -17.07 -6.60
C ALA A 84 10.82 -16.55 -7.99
N LEU A 85 10.81 -15.23 -8.20
CA LEU A 85 10.27 -14.60 -9.41
C LEU A 85 11.32 -13.93 -10.29
N GLY A 86 12.56 -13.78 -9.81
CA GLY A 86 13.60 -13.01 -10.47
C GLY A 86 13.52 -11.52 -10.15
N PHE A 87 14.63 -10.82 -10.32
CA PHE A 87 14.68 -9.37 -10.08
C PHE A 87 13.90 -8.62 -11.16
N SER A 88 13.11 -7.64 -10.75
CA SER A 88 12.37 -6.75 -11.64
C SER A 88 12.40 -5.33 -11.09
N ARG A 89 13.14 -4.43 -11.76
CA ARG A 89 13.24 -3.04 -11.32
C ARG A 89 11.87 -2.35 -11.24
N PRO A 90 10.95 -2.48 -12.21
CA PRO A 90 9.65 -1.83 -12.13
C PRO A 90 8.76 -2.32 -10.97
N ARG A 91 9.04 -3.50 -10.44
CA ARG A 91 8.21 -4.12 -9.39
C ARG A 91 8.81 -4.03 -7.99
N VAL A 92 9.91 -3.29 -7.82
CA VAL A 92 10.60 -3.20 -6.51
C VAL A 92 9.64 -2.72 -5.41
N ILE A 93 8.98 -1.59 -5.62
CA ILE A 93 8.10 -1.01 -4.60
C ILE A 93 6.90 -1.92 -4.32
N ASP A 94 6.23 -2.44 -5.34
CA ASP A 94 5.11 -3.35 -5.15
C ASP A 94 5.51 -4.59 -4.36
N ARG A 95 6.67 -5.16 -4.66
CA ARG A 95 7.16 -6.33 -3.94
C ARG A 95 7.59 -6.02 -2.51
N MET A 96 8.05 -4.79 -2.25
CA MET A 96 8.33 -4.35 -0.88
C MET A 96 7.02 -4.23 -0.08
N ILE A 97 5.97 -3.70 -0.69
CA ILE A 97 4.63 -3.65 -0.08
C ILE A 97 4.12 -5.06 0.18
N ALA A 98 4.26 -5.96 -0.78
CA ALA A 98 3.88 -7.36 -0.62
C ALA A 98 4.65 -8.03 0.53
N ALA A 99 5.95 -7.77 0.63
CA ALA A 99 6.78 -8.28 1.73
C ALA A 99 6.26 -7.80 3.09
N THR A 100 5.79 -6.56 3.16
CA THR A 100 5.18 -6.01 4.36
C THR A 100 3.92 -6.81 4.75
N ALA A 101 3.05 -7.09 3.78
CA ALA A 101 1.85 -7.88 4.02
C ALA A 101 2.17 -9.31 4.47
N LEU A 102 3.16 -9.94 3.85
CA LEU A 102 3.59 -11.29 4.21
C LEU A 102 4.13 -11.36 5.65
N CYS A 103 4.97 -10.39 6.03
CA CYS A 103 5.52 -10.35 7.38
C CYS A 103 4.43 -10.08 8.43
N ALA A 104 3.48 -9.20 8.13
CA ALA A 104 2.38 -8.90 9.03
C ALA A 104 1.29 -9.98 9.02
N GLN A 105 1.33 -10.91 8.07
CA GLN A 105 0.34 -11.98 7.90
C GLN A 105 -1.08 -11.43 7.73
N VAL A 106 -1.20 -10.40 6.89
CA VAL A 106 -2.48 -9.74 6.60
C VAL A 106 -2.74 -9.75 5.10
N PRO A 107 -4.01 -9.70 4.68
CA PRO A 107 -4.32 -9.57 3.26
C PRO A 107 -3.95 -8.18 2.74
N LEU A 108 -3.57 -8.14 1.46
CA LEU A 108 -3.30 -6.91 0.73
C LEU A 108 -4.54 -6.55 -0.09
N ILE A 109 -5.07 -5.37 0.13
CA ILE A 109 -6.15 -4.82 -0.70
C ILE A 109 -5.53 -4.00 -1.81
N THR A 110 -5.83 -4.34 -3.05
CA THR A 110 -5.27 -3.65 -4.22
C THR A 110 -6.28 -3.51 -5.35
N SER A 111 -6.18 -2.43 -6.10
CA SER A 111 -6.90 -2.25 -7.37
C SER A 111 -6.14 -2.83 -8.56
N ASN A 112 -4.89 -3.25 -8.35
CA ASN A 112 -4.02 -3.79 -9.38
C ASN A 112 -3.55 -5.21 -9.04
N PRO A 113 -4.47 -6.19 -8.97
CA PRO A 113 -4.12 -7.55 -8.53
C PRO A 113 -3.08 -8.19 -9.45
N ARG A 114 -3.00 -7.77 -10.70
CA ARG A 114 -2.04 -8.29 -11.68
C ARG A 114 -0.59 -8.11 -11.22
N ASP A 115 -0.31 -7.03 -10.48
CA ASP A 115 1.05 -6.73 -10.03
C ASP A 115 1.49 -7.61 -8.85
N PHE A 116 0.57 -8.32 -8.22
CA PHE A 116 0.82 -9.10 -7.01
C PHE A 116 0.48 -10.59 -7.14
N ARG A 117 -0.22 -10.96 -8.19
CA ARG A 117 -0.85 -12.29 -8.32
C ARG A 117 0.13 -13.45 -8.30
N ASP A 118 1.36 -13.24 -8.77
CA ASP A 118 2.39 -14.27 -8.87
C ASP A 118 3.21 -14.43 -7.58
N ILE A 119 2.99 -13.61 -6.57
CA ILE A 119 3.77 -13.65 -5.33
C ILE A 119 3.27 -14.80 -4.45
N PRO A 120 4.16 -15.76 -4.09
CA PRO A 120 3.75 -16.90 -3.28
C PRO A 120 3.23 -16.50 -1.90
N ASN A 121 2.18 -17.17 -1.46
CA ASN A 121 1.59 -17.03 -0.13
C ASN A 121 0.94 -15.67 0.18
N LEU A 122 0.91 -14.75 -0.75
CA LEU A 122 0.27 -13.46 -0.56
C LEU A 122 -1.25 -13.60 -0.74
N ARG A 123 -2.00 -13.18 0.27
CA ARG A 123 -3.45 -13.08 0.17
C ARG A 123 -3.82 -11.72 -0.40
N ILE A 124 -4.54 -11.72 -1.52
CA ILE A 124 -4.94 -10.51 -2.23
C ILE A 124 -6.45 -10.37 -2.15
N GLU A 125 -6.92 -9.18 -1.82
CA GLU A 125 -8.31 -8.80 -1.97
C GLU A 125 -8.38 -7.81 -3.14
N ASP A 126 -9.07 -8.23 -4.20
CA ASP A 126 -9.14 -7.49 -5.46
C ASP A 126 -10.24 -6.43 -5.41
N TRP A 127 -9.85 -5.17 -5.49
CA TRP A 127 -10.74 -4.02 -5.52
C TRP A 127 -10.75 -3.32 -6.89
N SER A 128 -10.29 -3.99 -7.94
CA SER A 128 -10.33 -3.44 -9.30
C SER A 128 -11.76 -3.26 -9.85
#